data_c4a00f57b1da0dba56bb609d30150ad1
#
_entry.id   c4a00f57b1da0dba56bb609d30150ad1
#
_cell.length_a   1.000
_cell.length_b   1.000
_cell.length_c   1.000
_cell.angle_alpha   90.00
_cell.angle_beta   90.00
_cell.angle_gamma   90.00
#
_symmetry.space_group_name_H-M   'P 1'
#
loop_
_entity.id
_entity.type
_entity.pdbx_description
1 polymer ?
#
loop_
_entity_poly.entity_id
_entity_poly.type
_entity_poly.pdbx_seq_one_letter_code
_entity_poly.pdbx_strand_id
1 'polypeptide(L)'
;MNTFTDSSKYPLPKGIAFKQEGKMLILRLSEEGVTTNMQKDSCAFEGWALCLLANNPDSYEKIRIEWTPVSNFGDTNDRPSSKHGHYYRFLYRAYQFKKNFPDLVEITPSIEEVFNIEEFKSWILNYPLGKVHESEKTNVNAESHLERRILELMTPCFDYCDEQLPVGLFYKEIGIKTSRTSRGLSQIDLWSVKQGSLTIYELKNDENVSVGIISELMFYSNVMNDLRLHTFNYPETLESQSNNYRHCKSLAKDIKKERIRSIEGVLLANNLHPRITPAVINLMNNNTSGVKYSYISVDDFIEALSK
;
A
#
# COMPACT_ATOMS: atom_id res chain seq x y z
N MET A 1 15.09 30.38 -10.06
CA MET A 1 14.08 29.72 -10.90
C MET A 1 14.61 28.34 -11.20
N ASN A 2 14.13 27.33 -10.49
CA ASN A 2 14.61 25.96 -10.70
C ASN A 2 13.88 25.37 -11.89
N THR A 3 14.60 25.18 -12.94
CA THR A 3 14.17 24.48 -14.13
C THR A 3 14.03 23.01 -13.80
N PHE A 4 12.82 22.60 -13.43
CA PHE A 4 12.40 21.21 -13.61
C PHE A 4 12.43 20.97 -15.13
N THR A 5 13.56 20.49 -15.62
CA THR A 5 13.68 20.07 -17.00
C THR A 5 12.66 18.95 -17.23
N ASP A 6 11.64 19.28 -18.02
CA ASP A 6 10.55 18.40 -18.47
C ASP A 6 9.37 18.18 -17.50
N SER A 7 9.10 19.12 -16.58
CA SER A 7 7.92 19.08 -15.70
C SER A 7 6.58 19.34 -16.43
N SER A 8 6.61 19.78 -17.68
CA SER A 8 5.40 20.12 -18.41
C SER A 8 4.54 18.91 -18.79
N LYS A 9 5.12 17.74 -18.93
CA LYS A 9 4.42 16.53 -19.38
C LYS A 9 3.78 15.74 -18.24
N TYR A 10 4.34 15.81 -17.03
CA TYR A 10 3.84 15.09 -15.84
C TYR A 10 3.93 15.99 -14.60
N PRO A 11 3.04 17.00 -14.47
CA PRO A 11 3.04 17.90 -13.33
C PRO A 11 2.68 17.17 -12.04
N LEU A 12 3.09 17.73 -10.90
CA LEU A 12 2.59 17.27 -9.59
C LEU A 12 1.07 17.45 -9.53
N PRO A 13 0.36 16.50 -8.88
CA PRO A 13 -1.08 16.56 -8.76
C PRO A 13 -1.50 17.75 -7.89
N LYS A 14 -2.70 18.25 -8.15
CA LYS A 14 -3.35 19.21 -7.24
C LYS A 14 -3.45 18.57 -5.85
N GLY A 15 -3.03 19.27 -4.81
CA GLY A 15 -3.04 18.73 -3.44
C GLY A 15 -1.66 18.38 -2.89
N ILE A 16 -0.63 18.32 -3.75
CA ILE A 16 0.76 18.26 -3.32
C ILE A 16 1.48 19.51 -3.83
N ALA A 17 1.94 20.35 -2.91
CA ALA A 17 2.83 21.46 -3.21
C ALA A 17 4.25 21.08 -2.79
N PHE A 18 5.26 21.59 -3.48
CA PHE A 18 6.63 21.36 -3.12
C PHE A 18 7.42 22.65 -2.96
N LYS A 19 8.41 22.59 -2.11
CA LYS A 19 9.40 23.67 -1.91
C LYS A 19 10.78 23.04 -1.77
N GLN A 20 11.81 23.73 -2.19
CA GLN A 20 13.20 23.34 -1.95
C GLN A 20 13.83 24.27 -0.90
N GLU A 21 14.52 23.68 0.07
CA GLU A 21 15.36 24.39 1.06
C GLU A 21 16.74 23.71 1.09
N GLY A 22 17.72 24.30 0.40
CA GLY A 22 19.03 23.68 0.22
C GLY A 22 18.89 22.36 -0.54
N LYS A 23 19.31 21.25 0.09
CA LYS A 23 19.18 19.88 -0.42
C LYS A 23 17.93 19.15 0.11
N MET A 24 17.06 19.86 0.87
CA MET A 24 15.80 19.35 1.38
C MET A 24 14.68 19.62 0.38
N LEU A 25 14.00 18.58 -0.05
CA LEU A 25 12.73 18.67 -0.75
C LEU A 25 11.60 18.67 0.28
N ILE A 26 10.69 19.64 0.22
CA ILE A 26 9.53 19.69 1.11
C ILE A 26 8.28 19.43 0.29
N LEU A 27 7.53 18.40 0.65
CA LEU A 27 6.20 18.12 0.11
C LEU A 27 5.14 18.53 1.13
N ARG A 28 4.30 19.50 0.75
CA ARG A 28 3.15 19.94 1.55
C ARG A 28 1.89 19.30 1.02
N LEU A 29 1.23 18.53 1.88
CA LEU A 29 0.02 17.82 1.57
C LEU A 29 -1.19 18.64 2.02
N SER A 30 -2.18 18.76 1.12
CA SER A 30 -3.47 19.35 1.47
C SER A 30 -4.30 18.44 2.36
N GLU A 31 -5.37 18.96 2.96
CA GLU A 31 -6.34 18.13 3.69
C GLU A 31 -6.88 16.99 2.81
N GLU A 32 -7.21 17.28 1.55
CA GLU A 32 -7.65 16.24 0.60
C GLU A 32 -6.57 15.17 0.39
N GLY A 33 -5.29 15.57 0.29
CA GLY A 33 -4.16 14.67 0.12
C GLY A 33 -3.95 13.68 1.27
N VAL A 34 -4.41 14.00 2.47
CA VAL A 34 -4.29 13.15 3.66
C VAL A 34 -5.59 12.47 4.09
N THR A 35 -6.74 12.88 3.54
CA THR A 35 -8.07 12.36 3.93
C THR A 35 -8.81 11.61 2.84
N THR A 36 -8.16 11.31 1.72
CA THR A 36 -8.76 10.53 0.63
C THR A 36 -7.98 9.25 0.30
N ASN A 37 -8.47 8.50 -0.68
CA ASN A 37 -7.89 7.22 -1.04
C ASN A 37 -6.46 7.38 -1.56
N MET A 38 -5.53 6.56 -1.07
CA MET A 38 -4.11 6.53 -1.46
C MET A 38 -3.86 6.20 -2.93
N GLN A 39 -4.84 5.62 -3.63
CA GLN A 39 -4.78 5.35 -5.07
C GLN A 39 -4.78 6.62 -5.93
N LYS A 40 -5.28 7.73 -5.38
CA LYS A 40 -5.22 9.01 -6.08
C LYS A 40 -3.80 9.56 -6.03
N ASP A 41 -3.30 10.05 -7.14
CA ASP A 41 -1.99 10.68 -7.23
C ASP A 41 -1.76 11.79 -6.19
N SER A 42 -2.80 12.58 -5.87
CA SER A 42 -2.75 13.61 -4.82
C SER A 42 -2.51 13.07 -3.40
N CYS A 43 -2.71 11.77 -3.18
CA CYS A 43 -2.55 11.09 -1.89
C CYS A 43 -1.37 10.10 -1.87
N ALA A 44 -0.67 9.97 -3.00
CA ALA A 44 0.44 9.05 -3.21
C ALA A 44 1.79 9.68 -2.84
N PHE A 45 1.89 10.24 -1.64
CA PHE A 45 3.06 11.04 -1.25
C PHE A 45 4.37 10.24 -1.24
N GLU A 46 4.37 8.96 -0.88
CA GLU A 46 5.58 8.11 -0.91
C GLU A 46 6.07 7.94 -2.34
N GLY A 47 5.15 7.66 -3.27
CA GLY A 47 5.49 7.52 -4.68
C GLY A 47 6.11 8.79 -5.25
N TRP A 48 5.50 9.95 -4.98
CA TRP A 48 6.05 11.24 -5.41
C TRP A 48 7.37 11.56 -4.73
N ALA A 49 7.49 11.31 -3.42
CA ALA A 49 8.72 11.51 -2.66
C ALA A 49 9.90 10.73 -3.28
N LEU A 50 9.72 9.43 -3.47
CA LEU A 50 10.76 8.54 -4.01
C LEU A 50 11.09 8.89 -5.46
N CYS A 51 10.08 9.18 -6.29
CA CYS A 51 10.30 9.58 -7.67
C CYS A 51 11.09 10.90 -7.78
N LEU A 52 10.77 11.90 -6.96
CA LEU A 52 11.48 13.19 -7.00
C LEU A 52 12.90 13.07 -6.49
N LEU A 53 13.13 12.32 -5.40
CA LEU A 53 14.47 12.09 -4.87
C LEU A 53 15.34 11.31 -5.85
N ALA A 54 14.88 10.15 -6.29
CA ALA A 54 15.66 9.25 -7.13
C ALA A 54 16.02 9.83 -8.50
N ASN A 55 15.14 10.67 -9.06
CA ASN A 55 15.35 11.27 -10.37
C ASN A 55 16.10 12.62 -10.31
N ASN A 56 16.38 13.16 -9.10
CA ASN A 56 17.09 14.43 -8.93
C ASN A 56 18.14 14.35 -7.80
N PRO A 57 19.07 13.40 -7.82
CA PRO A 57 20.01 13.17 -6.72
C PRO A 57 20.97 14.34 -6.48
N ASP A 58 21.27 15.13 -7.52
CA ASP A 58 22.10 16.34 -7.38
C ASP A 58 21.37 17.48 -6.67
N SER A 59 20.05 17.49 -6.73
CA SER A 59 19.21 18.56 -6.17
C SER A 59 18.72 18.24 -4.75
N TYR A 60 18.47 16.98 -4.45
CA TYR A 60 17.84 16.57 -3.20
C TYR A 60 18.57 15.39 -2.54
N GLU A 61 18.83 15.53 -1.24
CA GLU A 61 19.40 14.49 -0.39
C GLU A 61 18.37 13.96 0.64
N LYS A 62 17.41 14.81 0.98
CA LYS A 62 16.36 14.49 1.97
C LYS A 62 15.00 15.01 1.52
N ILE A 63 13.97 14.47 2.14
CA ILE A 63 12.60 14.93 1.95
C ILE A 63 11.92 15.17 3.29
N ARG A 64 11.11 16.24 3.35
CA ARG A 64 10.20 16.52 4.44
C ARG A 64 8.76 16.45 3.95
N ILE A 65 7.94 15.68 4.63
CA ILE A 65 6.49 15.62 4.43
C ILE A 65 5.83 16.53 5.46
N GLU A 66 5.09 17.54 4.97
CA GLU A 66 4.39 18.51 5.82
C GLU A 66 2.89 18.45 5.56
N TRP A 67 2.07 18.48 6.62
CA TRP A 67 0.63 18.69 6.54
C TRP A 67 0.12 19.37 7.81
N THR A 68 -1.13 19.86 7.76
CA THR A 68 -1.83 20.32 8.95
C THR A 68 -2.65 19.15 9.52
N PRO A 69 -2.49 18.79 10.80
CA PRO A 69 -3.31 17.76 11.43
C PRO A 69 -4.81 18.05 11.28
N VAL A 70 -5.55 17.02 10.92
CA VAL A 70 -7.00 17.10 10.74
C VAL A 70 -7.68 16.65 12.01
N SER A 71 -8.58 17.47 12.54
CA SER A 71 -9.34 17.20 13.78
C SER A 71 -10.85 17.09 13.57
N ASN A 72 -11.35 17.59 12.44
CA ASN A 72 -12.77 17.51 12.11
C ASN A 72 -12.98 16.69 10.84
N PHE A 73 -13.50 15.48 11.01
CA PHE A 73 -13.72 14.54 9.94
C PHE A 73 -15.17 14.52 9.43
N GLY A 74 -16.07 15.27 10.08
CA GLY A 74 -17.50 15.19 9.80
C GLY A 74 -18.12 13.86 10.23
N ASP A 75 -17.56 13.27 11.32
CA ASP A 75 -18.11 12.05 11.91
C ASP A 75 -19.50 12.32 12.46
N THR A 76 -20.39 11.33 12.35
CA THR A 76 -21.68 11.34 13.03
C THR A 76 -21.58 10.52 14.32
N ASN A 77 -22.54 10.69 15.25
CA ASN A 77 -22.54 10.01 16.55
C ASN A 77 -22.41 8.48 16.44
N ASP A 78 -22.78 7.93 15.30
CA ASP A 78 -22.80 6.47 15.11
C ASP A 78 -21.75 5.95 14.10
N ARG A 79 -21.02 6.82 13.40
CA ARG A 79 -20.10 6.37 12.33
C ARG A 79 -18.95 7.34 12.07
N PRO A 80 -17.70 6.84 12.09
CA PRO A 80 -16.58 7.56 11.50
C PRO A 80 -16.82 7.82 10.02
N SER A 81 -16.45 8.99 9.54
CA SER A 81 -16.49 9.31 8.12
C SER A 81 -15.41 8.53 7.35
N SER A 82 -15.56 8.45 6.03
CA SER A 82 -14.50 7.88 5.18
C SER A 82 -13.20 8.70 5.26
N LYS A 83 -13.29 10.02 5.46
CA LYS A 83 -12.13 10.90 5.67
C LYS A 83 -11.33 10.48 6.89
N HIS A 84 -11.99 10.12 7.99
CA HIS A 84 -11.37 9.66 9.23
C HIS A 84 -10.52 8.39 8.97
N GLY A 85 -11.10 7.37 8.35
CA GLY A 85 -10.37 6.14 8.01
C GLY A 85 -9.18 6.38 7.08
N HIS A 86 -9.34 7.26 6.07
CA HIS A 86 -8.23 7.62 5.16
C HIS A 86 -7.12 8.37 5.87
N TYR A 87 -7.46 9.29 6.79
CA TYR A 87 -6.47 10.03 7.55
C TYR A 87 -5.63 9.11 8.46
N TYR A 88 -6.25 8.18 9.15
CA TYR A 88 -5.52 7.22 9.98
C TYR A 88 -4.65 6.28 9.13
N ARG A 89 -5.11 5.87 7.96
CA ARG A 89 -4.27 5.15 7.00
C ARG A 89 -3.08 5.99 6.55
N PHE A 90 -3.29 7.28 6.29
CA PHE A 90 -2.23 8.21 5.98
C PHE A 90 -1.20 8.31 7.13
N LEU A 91 -1.64 8.44 8.38
CA LEU A 91 -0.74 8.48 9.53
C LEU A 91 0.11 7.22 9.65
N TYR A 92 -0.50 6.04 9.49
CA TYR A 92 0.23 4.77 9.46
C TYR A 92 1.28 4.74 8.32
N ARG A 93 0.91 5.16 7.13
CA ARG A 93 1.82 5.24 5.98
C ARG A 93 2.97 6.21 6.25
N ALA A 94 2.69 7.39 6.79
CA ALA A 94 3.70 8.38 7.15
C ALA A 94 4.67 7.84 8.22
N TYR A 95 4.14 7.17 9.25
CA TYR A 95 4.95 6.48 10.26
C TYR A 95 5.87 5.42 9.64
N GLN A 96 5.34 4.54 8.79
CA GLN A 96 6.12 3.50 8.13
C GLN A 96 7.16 4.11 7.18
N PHE A 97 6.83 5.17 6.47
CA PHE A 97 7.75 5.84 5.57
C PHE A 97 8.94 6.43 6.32
N LYS A 98 8.69 7.12 7.44
CA LYS A 98 9.75 7.62 8.31
C LYS A 98 10.59 6.50 8.91
N LYS A 99 9.94 5.45 9.42
CA LYS A 99 10.61 4.27 10.02
C LYS A 99 11.51 3.55 9.01
N ASN A 100 11.04 3.41 7.76
CA ASN A 100 11.76 2.65 6.74
C ASN A 100 12.88 3.44 6.06
N PHE A 101 12.83 4.77 6.12
CA PHE A 101 13.83 5.67 5.53
C PHE A 101 14.27 6.74 6.55
N PRO A 102 14.82 6.36 7.71
CA PRO A 102 15.06 7.28 8.84
C PRO A 102 16.03 8.42 8.49
N ASP A 103 17.01 8.17 7.64
CA ASP A 103 18.02 9.16 7.25
C ASP A 103 17.57 10.06 6.09
N LEU A 104 16.53 9.65 5.38
CA LEU A 104 16.04 10.30 4.17
C LEU A 104 14.80 11.13 4.41
N VAL A 105 13.92 10.69 5.33
CA VAL A 105 12.57 11.24 5.52
C VAL A 105 12.43 11.98 6.83
N GLU A 106 12.01 13.22 6.76
CA GLU A 106 11.52 14.02 7.89
C GLU A 106 10.01 14.19 7.79
N ILE A 107 9.32 14.31 8.92
CA ILE A 107 7.87 14.47 8.99
C ILE A 107 7.52 15.63 9.91
N THR A 108 6.63 16.51 9.45
CA THR A 108 6.17 17.67 10.22
C THR A 108 4.63 17.81 10.13
N PRO A 109 3.88 17.83 11.25
CA PRO A 109 4.38 17.71 12.63
C PRO A 109 5.08 16.38 12.89
N SER A 110 5.81 16.24 14.00
CA SER A 110 6.42 14.96 14.37
C SER A 110 5.36 13.87 14.37
N ILE A 111 5.65 12.74 13.71
CA ILE A 111 4.67 11.66 13.58
C ILE A 111 4.33 11.07 14.95
N GLU A 112 5.26 11.09 15.89
CA GLU A 112 5.08 10.60 17.25
C GLU A 112 4.10 11.44 18.07
N GLU A 113 3.89 12.71 17.69
CA GLU A 113 2.91 13.61 18.33
C GLU A 113 1.49 13.36 17.85
N VAL A 114 1.31 12.85 16.63
CA VAL A 114 -0.01 12.71 15.99
C VAL A 114 -0.43 11.26 15.75
N PHE A 115 0.49 10.31 15.98
CA PHE A 115 0.29 8.90 15.71
C PHE A 115 0.85 8.03 16.83
N ASN A 116 0.01 7.15 17.37
CA ASN A 116 0.40 6.18 18.38
C ASN A 116 0.25 4.76 17.83
N ILE A 117 1.38 4.10 17.55
CA ILE A 117 1.38 2.72 17.02
C ILE A 117 0.74 1.73 17.99
N GLU A 118 0.84 1.95 19.31
CA GLU A 118 0.23 1.06 20.30
C GLU A 118 -1.30 1.11 20.24
N GLU A 119 -1.87 2.27 19.92
CA GLU A 119 -3.30 2.37 19.66
C GLU A 119 -3.68 1.58 18.40
N PHE A 120 -2.89 1.69 17.34
CA PHE A 120 -3.11 0.96 16.08
C PHE A 120 -3.05 -0.55 16.23
N LYS A 121 -2.25 -1.08 17.15
CA LYS A 121 -2.20 -2.53 17.44
C LYS A 121 -3.55 -3.08 17.93
N SER A 122 -4.38 -2.23 18.51
CA SER A 122 -5.74 -2.60 18.97
C SER A 122 -6.80 -2.53 17.87
N TRP A 123 -6.46 -2.07 16.68
CA TRP A 123 -7.41 -1.91 15.59
C TRP A 123 -7.74 -3.25 14.94
N ILE A 124 -8.96 -3.33 14.40
CA ILE A 124 -9.43 -4.52 13.70
C ILE A 124 -8.80 -4.57 12.32
N LEU A 125 -8.21 -5.70 11.99
CA LEU A 125 -7.71 -5.95 10.65
C LEU A 125 -8.85 -6.23 9.67
N ASN A 126 -8.64 -5.84 8.40
CA ASN A 126 -9.47 -6.30 7.30
C ASN A 126 -9.26 -7.80 7.08
N TYR A 127 -10.29 -8.60 7.30
CA TYR A 127 -10.28 -10.03 7.07
C TYR A 127 -11.70 -10.51 6.74
N PRO A 128 -11.86 -11.69 6.11
CA PRO A 128 -13.18 -12.20 5.77
C PRO A 128 -14.04 -12.46 7.00
N LEU A 129 -15.20 -11.85 7.06
CA LEU A 129 -16.22 -12.06 8.11
C LEU A 129 -17.31 -12.99 7.60
N GLY A 130 -17.23 -14.27 7.96
CA GLY A 130 -18.30 -15.23 7.66
C GLY A 130 -18.35 -15.68 6.19
N LYS A 131 -19.52 -16.11 5.73
CA LYS A 131 -19.73 -16.54 4.34
C LYS A 131 -19.61 -15.34 3.43
N VAL A 132 -18.60 -15.35 2.58
CA VAL A 132 -18.54 -14.43 1.46
C VAL A 132 -19.57 -14.90 0.45
N HIS A 133 -20.61 -14.11 0.24
CA HIS A 133 -21.44 -14.31 -0.94
C HIS A 133 -20.58 -14.00 -2.15
N GLU A 134 -20.30 -14.98 -2.97
CA GLU A 134 -19.91 -14.77 -4.35
C GLU A 134 -21.07 -14.01 -5.00
N SER A 135 -21.04 -12.68 -4.91
CA SER A 135 -21.86 -11.90 -5.81
C SER A 135 -21.29 -12.17 -7.20
N GLU A 136 -22.07 -12.80 -8.05
CA GLU A 136 -21.83 -12.75 -9.49
C GLU A 136 -21.68 -11.28 -9.86
N LYS A 137 -20.45 -10.77 -9.91
CA LYS A 137 -20.16 -9.44 -10.40
C LYS A 137 -20.43 -9.49 -11.90
N THR A 138 -21.62 -9.09 -12.30
CA THR A 138 -22.05 -8.99 -13.69
C THR A 138 -21.26 -7.96 -14.50
N ASN A 139 -20.47 -7.11 -13.84
CA ASN A 139 -19.54 -6.15 -14.47
C ASN A 139 -18.11 -6.46 -14.03
N VAL A 140 -17.47 -7.43 -14.65
CA VAL A 140 -16.04 -7.70 -14.49
C VAL A 140 -15.30 -6.70 -15.39
N ASN A 141 -14.47 -5.83 -14.80
CA ASN A 141 -13.63 -4.93 -15.58
C ASN A 141 -12.42 -5.68 -16.18
N ALA A 142 -11.70 -5.04 -17.10
CA ALA A 142 -10.55 -5.63 -17.78
C ALA A 142 -9.45 -6.08 -16.80
N GLU A 143 -9.24 -5.34 -15.70
CA GLU A 143 -8.27 -5.65 -14.66
C GLU A 143 -8.61 -6.93 -13.91
N SER A 144 -9.88 -7.15 -13.54
CA SER A 144 -10.32 -8.38 -12.89
C SER A 144 -10.25 -9.63 -13.82
N HIS A 145 -10.38 -9.45 -15.13
CA HIS A 145 -10.12 -10.54 -16.08
C HIS A 145 -8.64 -10.91 -16.14
N LEU A 146 -7.79 -9.89 -16.11
CA LEU A 146 -6.35 -10.07 -16.11
C LEU A 146 -5.88 -10.74 -14.82
N GLU A 147 -6.37 -10.30 -13.65
CA GLU A 147 -6.10 -10.94 -12.35
C GLU A 147 -6.39 -12.44 -12.39
N ARG A 148 -7.58 -12.84 -12.85
CA ARG A 148 -7.97 -14.26 -12.92
C ARG A 148 -7.09 -15.07 -13.85
N ARG A 149 -6.78 -14.54 -15.04
CA ARG A 149 -5.90 -15.21 -15.98
C ARG A 149 -4.51 -15.43 -15.37
N ILE A 150 -3.96 -14.44 -14.69
CA ILE A 150 -2.67 -14.55 -14.02
C ILE A 150 -2.76 -15.57 -12.89
N LEU A 151 -3.81 -15.54 -12.07
CA LEU A 151 -4.01 -16.48 -10.96
C LEU A 151 -4.06 -17.95 -11.43
N GLU A 152 -4.73 -18.22 -12.54
CA GLU A 152 -4.76 -19.57 -13.14
C GLU A 152 -3.35 -20.08 -13.48
N LEU A 153 -2.48 -19.20 -14.01
CA LEU A 153 -1.09 -19.53 -14.30
C LEU A 153 -0.22 -19.65 -13.06
N MET A 154 -0.49 -18.86 -12.03
CA MET A 154 0.23 -18.89 -10.76
C MET A 154 -0.02 -20.18 -9.97
N THR A 155 -1.23 -20.69 -9.99
CA THR A 155 -1.68 -21.81 -9.15
C THR A 155 -0.71 -23.02 -9.16
N PRO A 156 -0.17 -23.50 -10.29
CA PRO A 156 0.77 -24.62 -10.29
C PRO A 156 2.20 -24.24 -9.86
N CYS A 157 2.53 -22.95 -9.74
CA CYS A 157 3.91 -22.48 -9.57
C CYS A 157 4.28 -22.15 -8.11
N PHE A 158 3.29 -22.04 -7.22
CA PHE A 158 3.45 -21.57 -5.85
C PHE A 158 2.89 -22.58 -4.85
N ASP A 159 3.32 -22.48 -3.59
CA ASP A 159 2.79 -23.31 -2.50
C ASP A 159 1.29 -23.03 -2.31
N TYR A 160 0.91 -21.77 -2.38
CA TYR A 160 -0.46 -21.26 -2.57
C TYR A 160 -0.42 -19.80 -3.03
N CYS A 161 -1.46 -19.40 -3.75
CA CYS A 161 -1.66 -18.03 -4.22
C CYS A 161 -3.15 -17.74 -4.33
N ASP A 162 -3.51 -16.45 -4.38
CA ASP A 162 -4.89 -16.02 -4.60
C ASP A 162 -4.92 -14.54 -5.06
N GLU A 163 -6.11 -14.06 -5.38
CA GLU A 163 -6.42 -12.67 -5.67
C GLU A 163 -7.12 -11.99 -4.49
N GLN A 164 -7.14 -10.65 -4.46
CA GLN A 164 -7.97 -9.84 -3.59
C GLN A 164 -7.83 -10.17 -2.08
N LEU A 165 -6.58 -10.33 -1.61
CA LEU A 165 -6.31 -10.59 -0.19
C LEU A 165 -6.78 -9.40 0.66
N PRO A 166 -7.71 -9.57 1.60
CA PRO A 166 -8.07 -8.50 2.53
C PRO A 166 -6.87 -8.08 3.38
N VAL A 167 -6.56 -6.78 3.37
CA VAL A 167 -5.43 -6.21 4.08
C VAL A 167 -5.75 -4.80 4.59
N GLY A 168 -5.08 -4.39 5.64
CA GLY A 168 -5.21 -3.06 6.23
C GLY A 168 -5.88 -3.07 7.59
N LEU A 169 -5.91 -1.91 8.19
CA LEU A 169 -6.37 -1.68 9.54
C LEU A 169 -7.70 -0.94 9.50
N PHE A 170 -8.66 -1.42 10.28
CA PHE A 170 -9.93 -0.76 10.47
C PHE A 170 -9.94 0.09 11.73
N TYR A 171 -10.69 1.18 11.66
CA TYR A 171 -10.98 1.97 12.83
C TYR A 171 -11.77 1.16 13.86
N LYS A 172 -11.52 1.46 15.10
CA LYS A 172 -11.67 0.84 16.38
C LYS A 172 -13.00 0.20 16.79
N GLU A 173 -14.00 -0.12 16.05
CA GLU A 173 -15.20 -0.64 16.71
C GLU A 173 -15.65 -2.01 16.23
N ILE A 174 -15.66 -2.93 17.19
CA ILE A 174 -16.18 -4.27 17.09
C ILE A 174 -17.71 -4.24 16.89
N GLY A 175 -18.19 -5.03 15.96
CA GLY A 175 -19.64 -5.29 15.79
C GLY A 175 -20.33 -4.36 14.81
N ILE A 176 -19.64 -3.43 14.22
CA ILE A 176 -20.20 -2.56 13.22
C ILE A 176 -19.75 -3.02 11.85
N LYS A 177 -20.75 -3.30 11.01
CA LYS A 177 -20.52 -3.74 9.65
C LYS A 177 -19.46 -2.85 9.00
N THR A 178 -18.52 -3.50 8.39
CA THR A 178 -17.30 -3.06 7.72
C THR A 178 -17.41 -1.92 6.71
N SER A 179 -18.55 -1.31 6.53
CA SER A 179 -18.72 -0.09 5.72
C SER A 179 -18.07 1.16 6.33
N ARG A 180 -17.31 1.02 7.42
CA ARG A 180 -16.83 2.12 8.23
C ARG A 180 -15.42 2.56 7.99
N THR A 181 -14.65 1.69 7.45
CA THR A 181 -13.34 2.07 7.01
C THR A 181 -13.45 2.47 5.58
N SER A 182 -13.22 3.75 5.31
CA SER A 182 -13.04 4.22 3.97
C SER A 182 -13.64 3.25 2.95
N ARG A 183 -14.88 3.22 2.72
CA ARG A 183 -15.61 2.32 1.78
C ARG A 183 -14.76 1.27 1.02
N GLY A 184 -13.46 1.36 1.10
CA GLY A 184 -12.47 0.51 0.50
C GLY A 184 -12.09 -0.55 1.49
N LEU A 185 -12.64 -1.71 1.32
CA LEU A 185 -11.94 -2.91 1.72
C LEU A 185 -10.60 -2.82 1.00
N SER A 186 -9.51 -2.53 1.73
CA SER A 186 -8.18 -2.62 1.14
C SER A 186 -7.92 -4.08 0.82
N GLN A 187 -7.54 -4.34 -0.40
CA GLN A 187 -7.26 -5.68 -0.90
C GLN A 187 -6.02 -5.63 -1.75
N ILE A 188 -5.16 -6.62 -1.61
CA ILE A 188 -4.03 -6.85 -2.50
C ILE A 188 -4.57 -7.55 -3.74
N ASP A 189 -4.22 -7.08 -4.93
CA ASP A 189 -4.75 -7.61 -6.18
C ASP A 189 -4.38 -9.08 -6.37
N LEU A 190 -3.08 -9.40 -6.33
CA LEU A 190 -2.55 -10.75 -6.42
C LEU A 190 -1.47 -10.98 -5.36
N TRP A 191 -1.37 -12.21 -4.90
CA TRP A 191 -0.33 -12.60 -3.94
C TRP A 191 -0.01 -14.08 -4.02
N SER A 192 1.18 -14.46 -3.56
CA SER A 192 1.62 -15.84 -3.53
C SER A 192 2.56 -16.11 -2.37
N VAL A 193 2.60 -17.37 -1.94
CA VAL A 193 3.61 -17.87 -1.02
C VAL A 193 4.41 -18.97 -1.71
N LYS A 194 5.72 -18.88 -1.64
CA LYS A 194 6.64 -19.91 -2.11
C LYS A 194 7.83 -20.01 -1.17
N GLN A 195 8.06 -21.19 -0.61
CA GLN A 195 9.19 -21.48 0.27
C GLN A 195 9.34 -20.48 1.45
N GLY A 196 8.21 -19.96 1.96
CA GLY A 196 8.18 -19.02 3.07
C GLY A 196 8.43 -17.54 2.67
N SER A 197 8.52 -17.21 1.40
CA SER A 197 8.43 -15.84 0.92
C SER A 197 6.98 -15.53 0.54
N LEU A 198 6.43 -14.45 1.10
CA LEU A 198 5.14 -13.87 0.67
C LEU A 198 5.43 -12.77 -0.34
N THR A 199 4.97 -12.97 -1.57
CA THR A 199 5.05 -11.97 -2.63
C THR A 199 3.70 -11.31 -2.86
N ILE A 200 3.70 -10.00 -2.90
CA ILE A 200 2.55 -9.12 -3.10
C ILE A 200 2.70 -8.47 -4.46
N TYR A 201 1.69 -8.59 -5.31
CA TYR A 201 1.67 -7.97 -6.63
C TYR A 201 0.60 -6.88 -6.65
N GLU A 202 1.01 -5.66 -6.94
CA GLU A 202 0.11 -4.57 -7.25
C GLU A 202 -0.02 -4.47 -8.76
N LEU A 203 -1.20 -4.84 -9.28
CA LEU A 203 -1.48 -4.90 -10.70
C LEU A 203 -2.04 -3.59 -11.20
N LYS A 204 -1.55 -3.11 -12.34
CA LYS A 204 -2.18 -2.04 -13.09
C LYS A 204 -2.31 -2.42 -14.55
N ASN A 205 -3.48 -2.17 -15.10
CA ASN A 205 -3.71 -2.25 -16.53
C ASN A 205 -3.08 -1.05 -17.27
N ASP A 206 -2.97 -1.15 -18.59
CA ASP A 206 -2.28 -0.15 -19.42
C ASP A 206 -2.93 1.24 -19.40
N GLU A 207 -4.18 1.35 -18.95
CA GLU A 207 -4.92 2.62 -18.87
C GLU A 207 -4.63 3.40 -17.58
N ASN A 208 -4.09 2.75 -16.55
CA ASN A 208 -3.87 3.33 -15.24
C ASN A 208 -2.39 3.49 -14.91
N VAL A 209 -1.78 4.50 -15.50
CA VAL A 209 -0.36 4.84 -15.29
C VAL A 209 -0.25 5.89 -14.16
N SER A 210 -0.34 5.45 -12.91
CA SER A 210 -0.28 6.30 -11.72
C SER A 210 0.97 6.06 -10.88
N VAL A 211 1.51 7.12 -10.26
CA VAL A 211 2.55 7.00 -9.21
C VAL A 211 1.99 6.33 -7.96
N GLY A 212 0.68 6.34 -7.79
CA GLY A 212 -0.05 5.72 -6.68
C GLY A 212 0.25 4.23 -6.47
N ILE A 213 0.62 3.49 -7.53
CA ILE A 213 1.02 2.08 -7.45
C ILE A 213 2.14 1.84 -6.41
N ILE A 214 3.09 2.76 -6.28
CA ILE A 214 4.16 2.67 -5.26
C ILE A 214 3.55 2.77 -3.85
N SER A 215 2.68 3.75 -3.63
CA SER A 215 2.07 3.99 -2.32
C SER A 215 1.18 2.83 -1.87
N GLU A 216 0.44 2.23 -2.81
CA GLU A 216 -0.37 1.04 -2.56
C GLU A 216 0.50 -0.15 -2.18
N LEU A 217 1.48 -0.47 -3.01
CA LEU A 217 2.38 -1.58 -2.78
C LEU A 217 3.15 -1.45 -1.46
N MET A 218 3.65 -0.24 -1.14
CA MET A 218 4.34 0.01 0.12
C MET A 218 3.41 -0.13 1.33
N PHE A 219 2.17 0.37 1.24
CA PHE A 219 1.19 0.21 2.32
C PHE A 219 0.90 -1.26 2.57
N TYR A 220 0.58 -2.03 1.54
CA TYR A 220 0.28 -3.45 1.65
C TYR A 220 1.46 -4.25 2.19
N SER A 221 2.65 -4.02 1.65
CA SER A 221 3.86 -4.68 2.09
C SER A 221 4.20 -4.37 3.55
N ASN A 222 4.01 -3.13 3.99
CA ASN A 222 4.26 -2.74 5.38
C ASN A 222 3.27 -3.41 6.35
N VAL A 223 1.97 -3.45 6.02
CA VAL A 223 0.97 -4.14 6.86
C VAL A 223 1.27 -5.63 6.95
N MET A 224 1.60 -6.28 5.84
CA MET A 224 1.94 -7.70 5.84
C MET A 224 3.26 -7.98 6.57
N ASN A 225 4.22 -7.07 6.50
CA ASN A 225 5.46 -7.18 7.27
C ASN A 225 5.23 -6.98 8.77
N ASP A 226 4.38 -6.04 9.17
CA ASP A 226 4.01 -5.86 10.56
C ASP A 226 3.22 -7.06 11.12
N LEU A 227 2.38 -7.71 10.29
CA LEU A 227 1.75 -9.00 10.65
C LEU A 227 2.80 -10.10 10.83
N ARG A 228 3.76 -10.22 9.91
CA ARG A 228 4.85 -11.19 9.99
C ARG A 228 5.73 -10.97 11.23
N LEU A 229 5.93 -9.73 11.65
CA LEU A 229 6.71 -9.36 12.82
C LEU A 229 5.88 -9.35 14.12
N HIS A 230 4.62 -9.77 14.07
CA HIS A 230 3.68 -9.75 15.19
C HIS A 230 3.46 -8.36 15.83
N THR A 231 3.69 -7.28 15.06
CA THR A 231 3.25 -5.93 15.44
C THR A 231 1.73 -5.88 15.46
N PHE A 232 1.10 -6.53 14.49
CA PHE A 232 -0.34 -6.81 14.42
C PHE A 232 -0.58 -8.32 14.44
N ASN A 233 -1.82 -8.72 14.75
CA ASN A 233 -2.21 -10.12 14.70
C ASN A 233 -3.54 -10.27 13.97
N TYR A 234 -3.68 -11.35 13.22
CA TYR A 234 -4.99 -11.77 12.76
C TYR A 234 -5.85 -12.20 13.96
N PRO A 235 -7.16 -11.91 13.94
CA PRO A 235 -8.05 -12.36 15.01
C PRO A 235 -8.08 -13.89 15.06
N GLU A 236 -8.15 -14.45 16.27
CA GLU A 236 -8.26 -15.91 16.48
C GLU A 236 -9.49 -16.50 15.79
N THR A 237 -10.57 -15.71 15.67
CA THR A 237 -11.80 -16.10 14.97
C THR A 237 -11.58 -16.41 13.50
N LEU A 238 -10.51 -15.91 12.86
CA LEU A 238 -10.19 -16.24 11.49
C LEU A 238 -9.85 -17.74 11.34
N GLU A 239 -9.14 -18.32 12.30
CA GLU A 239 -8.77 -19.74 12.28
C GLU A 239 -9.99 -20.67 12.44
N SER A 240 -11.03 -20.24 13.15
CA SER A 240 -12.26 -21.02 13.39
C SER A 240 -13.28 -20.96 12.25
N GLN A 241 -13.07 -20.11 11.24
CA GLN A 241 -13.99 -20.01 10.11
C GLN A 241 -14.06 -21.33 9.31
N SER A 242 -15.24 -21.68 8.82
CA SER A 242 -15.48 -22.94 8.12
C SER A 242 -14.78 -23.03 6.76
N ASN A 243 -14.59 -21.92 6.08
CA ASN A 243 -13.94 -21.83 4.77
C ASN A 243 -12.57 -21.16 4.84
N ASN A 244 -11.71 -21.48 3.88
CA ASN A 244 -10.40 -20.85 3.71
C ASN A 244 -10.49 -19.83 2.57
N TYR A 245 -11.38 -18.86 2.71
CA TYR A 245 -11.59 -17.84 1.70
C TYR A 245 -10.29 -17.14 1.34
N ARG A 246 -9.95 -17.15 0.06
CA ARG A 246 -8.72 -16.56 -0.50
C ARG A 246 -7.47 -16.95 0.27
N HIS A 247 -7.37 -18.20 0.67
CA HIS A 247 -6.27 -18.76 1.46
C HIS A 247 -5.91 -17.99 2.73
N CYS A 248 -6.76 -17.06 3.20
CA CYS A 248 -6.49 -16.22 4.38
C CYS A 248 -6.18 -17.03 5.64
N LYS A 249 -6.87 -18.16 5.87
CA LYS A 249 -6.58 -19.04 7.02
C LYS A 249 -5.20 -19.68 6.93
N SER A 250 -4.81 -20.12 5.73
CA SER A 250 -3.49 -20.71 5.49
C SER A 250 -2.40 -19.70 5.77
N LEU A 251 -2.55 -18.49 5.22
CA LEU A 251 -1.60 -17.40 5.43
C LEU A 251 -1.52 -16.99 6.91
N ALA A 252 -2.66 -16.79 7.59
CA ALA A 252 -2.69 -16.45 9.01
C ALA A 252 -1.99 -17.52 9.88
N LYS A 253 -2.22 -18.80 9.59
CA LYS A 253 -1.56 -19.92 10.26
C LYS A 253 -0.06 -19.95 10.02
N ASP A 254 0.38 -19.64 8.80
CA ASP A 254 1.82 -19.64 8.46
C ASP A 254 2.53 -18.42 9.06
N ILE A 255 1.88 -17.26 9.13
CA ILE A 255 2.38 -16.09 9.88
C ILE A 255 2.50 -16.44 11.37
N LYS A 256 1.44 -16.95 11.99
CA LYS A 256 1.44 -17.33 13.43
C LYS A 256 2.51 -18.38 13.77
N LYS A 257 2.86 -19.23 12.84
CA LYS A 257 3.90 -20.26 12.98
C LYS A 257 5.27 -19.80 12.50
N GLU A 258 5.45 -18.52 12.23
CA GLU A 258 6.71 -17.91 11.76
C GLU A 258 7.27 -18.58 10.49
N ARG A 259 6.39 -19.12 9.64
CA ARG A 259 6.79 -19.76 8.39
C ARG A 259 7.01 -18.74 7.27
N ILE A 260 6.35 -17.57 7.34
CA ILE A 260 6.60 -16.47 6.43
C ILE A 260 7.85 -15.73 6.89
N ARG A 261 8.94 -15.86 6.12
CA ARG A 261 10.28 -15.35 6.47
C ARG A 261 10.61 -14.02 5.82
N SER A 262 10.01 -13.75 4.66
CA SER A 262 10.25 -12.51 3.90
C SER A 262 8.98 -12.01 3.24
N ILE A 263 8.97 -10.71 2.98
CA ILE A 263 7.94 -10.03 2.17
C ILE A 263 8.61 -9.45 0.94
N GLU A 264 7.99 -9.68 -0.21
CA GLU A 264 8.39 -9.09 -1.49
C GLU A 264 7.22 -8.33 -2.09
N GLY A 265 7.47 -7.14 -2.61
CA GLY A 265 6.50 -6.31 -3.31
C GLY A 265 6.86 -6.20 -4.79
N VAL A 266 5.91 -6.45 -5.66
CA VAL A 266 6.12 -6.42 -7.11
C VAL A 266 5.16 -5.42 -7.74
N LEU A 267 5.72 -4.43 -8.44
CA LEU A 267 4.96 -3.59 -9.36
C LEU A 267 4.71 -4.41 -10.63
N LEU A 268 3.46 -4.79 -10.87
CA LEU A 268 3.06 -5.63 -11.99
C LEU A 268 2.25 -4.82 -12.99
N ALA A 269 2.90 -4.33 -14.06
CA ALA A 269 2.26 -3.50 -15.07
C ALA A 269 3.08 -3.52 -16.36
N ASN A 270 2.44 -3.47 -17.54
CA ASN A 270 3.19 -3.33 -18.79
C ASN A 270 3.79 -1.93 -18.91
N ASN A 271 3.09 -0.91 -18.43
CA ASN A 271 3.53 0.48 -18.47
C ASN A 271 3.53 1.08 -17.06
N LEU A 272 4.68 1.56 -16.60
CA LEU A 272 4.80 2.35 -15.39
C LEU A 272 4.75 3.85 -15.71
N HIS A 273 4.34 4.64 -14.71
CA HIS A 273 4.48 6.09 -14.81
C HIS A 273 5.93 6.47 -15.15
N PRO A 274 6.21 7.37 -16.11
CA PRO A 274 7.57 7.66 -16.57
C PRO A 274 8.55 8.15 -15.50
N ARG A 275 8.05 8.61 -14.36
CA ARG A 275 8.87 8.95 -13.20
C ARG A 275 9.28 7.74 -12.34
N ILE A 276 8.67 6.58 -12.55
CA ILE A 276 9.06 5.34 -11.86
C ILE A 276 10.19 4.69 -12.68
N THR A 277 11.40 5.12 -12.39
CA THR A 277 12.62 4.64 -13.03
C THR A 277 13.27 3.50 -12.23
N PRO A 278 14.23 2.77 -12.78
CA PRO A 278 15.01 1.79 -12.00
C PRO A 278 15.67 2.39 -10.75
N ALA A 279 16.05 3.68 -10.79
CA ALA A 279 16.59 4.38 -9.62
C ALA A 279 15.56 4.49 -8.48
N VAL A 280 14.27 4.62 -8.80
CA VAL A 280 13.18 4.62 -7.79
C VAL A 280 13.08 3.25 -7.12
N ILE A 281 13.09 2.18 -7.89
CA ILE A 281 13.06 0.81 -7.34
C ILE A 281 14.28 0.54 -6.45
N ASN A 282 15.47 0.98 -6.88
CA ASN A 282 16.67 0.87 -6.07
C ASN A 282 16.54 1.66 -4.77
N LEU A 283 15.97 2.88 -4.81
CA LEU A 283 15.73 3.68 -3.61
C LEU A 283 14.70 3.02 -2.68
N MET A 284 13.63 2.43 -3.22
CA MET A 284 12.67 1.64 -2.43
C MET A 284 13.36 0.49 -1.70
N ASN A 285 14.36 -0.14 -2.29
CA ASN A 285 15.13 -1.23 -1.70
C ASN A 285 16.17 -0.80 -0.65
N ASN A 286 16.44 0.48 -0.50
CA ASN A 286 17.26 1.03 0.59
C ASN A 286 16.49 1.18 1.91
N ASN A 287 15.31 0.59 2.02
CA ASN A 287 14.49 0.62 3.23
C ASN A 287 15.08 -0.25 4.34
N THR A 288 14.77 0.10 5.61
CA THR A 288 15.21 -0.64 6.80
C THR A 288 14.28 -1.80 7.19
N SER A 289 13.12 -1.94 6.54
CA SER A 289 12.14 -2.99 6.89
C SER A 289 12.54 -4.38 6.41
N GLY A 290 13.47 -4.47 5.46
CA GLY A 290 13.85 -5.73 4.81
C GLY A 290 12.89 -6.20 3.71
N VAL A 291 11.82 -5.47 3.43
CA VAL A 291 10.95 -5.73 2.28
C VAL A 291 11.73 -5.48 0.99
N LYS A 292 11.62 -6.38 0.03
CA LYS A 292 12.23 -6.25 -1.29
C LYS A 292 11.19 -5.82 -2.30
N TYR A 293 11.57 -4.87 -3.18
CA TYR A 293 10.69 -4.36 -4.23
C TYR A 293 11.31 -4.61 -5.60
N SER A 294 10.45 -4.99 -6.54
CA SER A 294 10.83 -5.20 -7.93
C SER A 294 9.73 -4.74 -8.88
N TYR A 295 10.04 -4.75 -10.15
CA TYR A 295 9.12 -4.52 -11.23
C TYR A 295 9.24 -5.66 -12.24
N ILE A 296 8.09 -6.10 -12.74
CA ILE A 296 8.01 -7.01 -13.86
C ILE A 296 6.85 -6.58 -14.76
N SER A 297 7.02 -6.64 -16.07
CA SER A 297 5.89 -6.43 -16.98
C SER A 297 4.88 -7.57 -16.87
N VAL A 298 3.62 -7.28 -17.12
CA VAL A 298 2.57 -8.32 -17.14
C VAL A 298 2.89 -9.40 -18.16
N ASP A 299 3.37 -9.01 -19.34
CA ASP A 299 3.71 -9.94 -20.43
C ASP A 299 4.87 -10.86 -20.03
N ASP A 300 5.96 -10.31 -19.49
CA ASP A 300 7.10 -11.11 -19.01
C ASP A 300 6.70 -12.04 -17.87
N PHE A 301 5.81 -11.59 -16.97
CA PHE A 301 5.32 -12.42 -15.88
C PHE A 301 4.50 -13.59 -16.38
N ILE A 302 3.56 -13.37 -17.29
CA ILE A 302 2.77 -14.43 -17.93
C ILE A 302 3.68 -15.41 -18.69
N GLU A 303 4.67 -14.92 -19.43
CA GLU A 303 5.64 -15.77 -20.11
C GLU A 303 6.43 -16.64 -19.13
N ALA A 304 6.87 -16.06 -18.01
CA ALA A 304 7.62 -16.79 -16.99
C ALA A 304 6.80 -17.89 -16.30
N LEU A 305 5.49 -17.65 -16.08
CA LEU A 305 4.57 -18.63 -15.49
C LEU A 305 4.17 -19.75 -16.45
N SER A 306 4.33 -19.54 -17.76
CA SER A 306 3.91 -20.49 -18.80
C SER A 306 5.01 -21.50 -19.18
N LYS A 307 6.22 -21.33 -18.62
CA LYS A 307 7.39 -22.22 -18.83
C LYS A 307 7.48 -23.29 -17.76
#